data_78e68bde49271561a3f360896827d373
#
_entry.id   78e68bde49271561a3f360896827d373
#
_cell.length_a   1.000
_cell.length_b   1.000
_cell.length_c   1.000
_cell.angle_alpha   90.00
_cell.angle_beta   90.00
_cell.angle_gamma   90.00
#
_symmetry.space_group_name_H-M   'P 1'
#
loop_
_entity.id
_entity.type
_entity.pdbx_description
1 polymer ?
#
loop_
_entity_poly.entity_id
_entity_poly.type
_entity_poly.pdbx_seq_one_letter_code
_entity_poly.pdbx_strand_id
1 'polypeptide(L)'
;RSLVGSEMCIRDRKYSATTDQKTVINMTNHSYFNLSGDPSKAATDHILYINADNYTPVDSTFMTTGDIISVKETPMDFTTPKSVAQDINRTDFEQIKNGNGYDHNWVLNTKGDLSQVAAKLTSPISGITLEVYTNEPGIQVYTGNFLDGTVKGKKGITYNQRASVCLETQHYPDSPNKAQWPSVVLEPGQIYNSECVFKFSVEK
;
A
#
# COMPACT_ATOMS: atom_id res chain seq x y z
N ARG A 1 -15.82 16.70 -5.87
CA ARG A 1 -16.55 17.22 -4.68
C ARG A 1 -15.51 17.53 -3.64
N SER A 2 -15.43 18.73 -3.15
CA SER A 2 -14.68 19.09 -1.95
C SER A 2 -15.44 18.55 -0.73
N LEU A 3 -14.74 17.90 0.19
CA LEU A 3 -15.28 17.57 1.50
C LEU A 3 -15.43 18.88 2.29
N VAL A 4 -16.66 19.35 2.48
CA VAL A 4 -16.96 20.51 3.31
C VAL A 4 -17.69 19.99 4.55
N GLY A 5 -17.06 20.12 5.70
CA GLY A 5 -17.58 19.66 6.98
C GLY A 5 -17.05 18.29 7.41
N SER A 6 -17.64 17.70 8.44
CA SER A 6 -17.26 16.40 9.02
C SER A 6 -17.77 15.20 8.20
N GLU A 7 -17.83 15.31 6.87
CA GLU A 7 -18.29 14.22 6.02
C GLU A 7 -17.22 13.13 5.91
N MET A 8 -17.60 11.92 6.28
CA MET A 8 -16.82 10.71 6.13
C MET A 8 -17.19 10.05 4.80
N CYS A 9 -16.24 9.86 3.88
CA CYS A 9 -16.44 9.09 2.67
C CYS A 9 -15.83 7.71 2.82
N ILE A 10 -16.64 6.68 2.60
CA ILE A 10 -16.19 5.28 2.61
C ILE A 10 -16.28 4.76 1.18
N ARG A 11 -15.20 4.09 0.75
CA ARG A 11 -15.15 3.35 -0.51
C ARG A 11 -14.60 1.96 -0.26
N ASP A 12 -15.48 0.98 -0.29
CA ASP A 12 -15.12 -0.42 -0.18
C ASP A 12 -14.85 -1.05 -1.56
N ARG A 13 -13.98 -2.04 -1.55
CA ARG A 13 -13.65 -2.93 -2.66
C ARG A 13 -13.80 -4.36 -2.18
N LYS A 14 -14.76 -5.07 -2.76
CA LYS A 14 -15.00 -6.48 -2.48
C LYS A 14 -14.72 -7.27 -3.74
N TYR A 15 -13.89 -8.28 -3.60
CA TYR A 15 -13.55 -9.20 -4.66
C TYR A 15 -14.05 -10.58 -4.27
N SER A 16 -14.70 -11.27 -5.20
CA SER A 16 -15.11 -12.66 -5.03
C SER A 16 -14.83 -13.40 -6.32
N ALA A 17 -14.28 -14.61 -6.20
CA ALA A 17 -14.00 -15.46 -7.35
C ALA A 17 -14.16 -16.94 -6.99
N THR A 18 -14.48 -17.73 -7.99
CA THR A 18 -14.51 -19.20 -7.95
C THR A 18 -13.71 -19.75 -9.12
N THR A 19 -13.36 -21.03 -9.09
CA THR A 19 -12.61 -21.70 -10.15
C THR A 19 -13.16 -23.09 -10.42
N ASP A 20 -13.02 -23.58 -11.64
CA ASP A 20 -13.29 -24.96 -12.05
C ASP A 20 -12.04 -25.86 -12.03
N GLN A 21 -10.86 -25.25 -11.89
CA GLN A 21 -9.57 -25.94 -11.78
C GLN A 21 -8.70 -25.26 -10.72
N LYS A 22 -7.79 -26.01 -10.09
CA LYS A 22 -6.81 -25.47 -9.14
C LYS A 22 -6.02 -24.33 -9.81
N THR A 23 -6.02 -23.17 -9.18
CA THR A 23 -5.33 -21.95 -9.67
C THR A 23 -4.76 -21.12 -8.52
N VAL A 24 -4.09 -20.03 -8.84
CA VAL A 24 -3.65 -19.02 -7.89
C VAL A 24 -4.42 -17.72 -8.11
N ILE A 25 -4.72 -17.00 -7.02
CA ILE A 25 -5.41 -15.72 -7.07
C ILE A 25 -4.88 -14.79 -5.98
N ASN A 26 -4.55 -13.56 -6.38
CA ASN A 26 -4.14 -12.48 -5.47
C ASN A 26 -4.58 -11.16 -6.10
N MET A 27 -5.69 -10.61 -5.67
CA MET A 27 -6.27 -9.39 -6.24
C MET A 27 -6.02 -8.21 -5.33
N THR A 28 -5.70 -7.07 -5.92
CA THR A 28 -5.53 -5.82 -5.18
C THR A 28 -6.17 -4.63 -5.91
N ASN A 29 -6.22 -3.48 -5.26
CA ASN A 29 -6.60 -2.20 -5.83
C ASN A 29 -5.37 -1.28 -5.91
N HIS A 30 -4.88 -1.03 -7.11
CA HIS A 30 -3.71 -0.20 -7.38
C HIS A 30 -4.09 1.28 -7.63
N SER A 31 -4.78 1.89 -6.66
CA SER A 31 -5.11 3.32 -6.72
C SER A 31 -3.92 4.17 -6.31
N TYR A 32 -3.64 5.21 -7.10
CA TYR A 32 -2.62 6.22 -6.85
C TYR A 32 -3.24 7.37 -6.06
N PHE A 33 -2.85 7.54 -4.79
CA PHE A 33 -3.38 8.58 -3.90
C PHE A 33 -2.41 9.77 -3.82
N ASN A 34 -2.94 10.96 -4.03
CA ASN A 34 -2.32 12.21 -3.64
C ASN A 34 -3.40 13.05 -2.93
N LEU A 35 -3.29 13.11 -1.62
CA LEU A 35 -4.30 13.76 -0.77
C LEU A 35 -4.12 15.27 -0.66
N SER A 36 -3.05 15.85 -1.23
CA SER A 36 -2.83 17.31 -1.23
C SER A 36 -3.83 18.08 -2.12
N GLY A 37 -4.49 17.35 -3.05
CA GLY A 37 -5.36 17.96 -4.07
C GLY A 37 -4.62 18.44 -5.32
N ASP A 38 -3.30 18.40 -5.36
CA ASP A 38 -2.48 18.76 -6.50
C ASP A 38 -1.61 17.57 -6.96
N PRO A 39 -2.09 16.76 -7.92
CA PRO A 39 -1.37 15.57 -8.36
C PRO A 39 -0.14 15.87 -9.23
N SER A 40 0.18 17.14 -9.52
CA SER A 40 1.42 17.54 -10.19
C SER A 40 2.61 17.56 -9.24
N LYS A 41 2.36 17.58 -7.93
CA LYS A 41 3.37 17.61 -6.88
C LYS A 41 3.64 16.22 -6.32
N ALA A 42 4.84 16.04 -5.77
CA ALA A 42 5.18 14.83 -5.03
C ALA A 42 4.29 14.68 -3.79
N ALA A 43 3.91 13.43 -3.47
CA ALA A 43 3.15 13.07 -2.28
C ALA A 43 4.06 12.60 -1.13
N THR A 44 5.33 12.94 -1.17
CA THR A 44 6.31 12.48 -0.18
C THR A 44 6.21 13.20 1.16
N ASP A 45 5.53 14.36 1.21
CA ASP A 45 5.22 15.09 2.44
C ASP A 45 4.10 14.44 3.27
N HIS A 46 3.37 13.51 2.67
CA HIS A 46 2.30 12.79 3.37
C HIS A 46 2.85 11.99 4.55
N ILE A 47 2.08 11.99 5.63
CA ILE A 47 2.38 11.23 6.85
C ILE A 47 1.78 9.85 6.71
N LEU A 48 2.61 8.82 6.78
CA LEU A 48 2.22 7.42 6.66
C LEU A 48 2.37 6.70 8.00
N TYR A 49 1.37 5.89 8.32
CA TYR A 49 1.36 4.90 9.39
C TYR A 49 1.02 3.53 8.79
N ILE A 50 1.67 2.47 9.23
CA ILE A 50 1.37 1.08 8.86
C ILE A 50 1.35 0.23 10.13
N ASN A 51 0.27 -0.52 10.34
CA ASN A 51 0.13 -1.46 11.45
C ASN A 51 0.84 -2.78 11.10
N ALA A 52 2.16 -2.76 11.09
CA ALA A 52 3.00 -3.89 10.72
C ALA A 52 4.37 -3.81 11.40
N ASP A 53 4.76 -4.87 12.10
CA ASP A 53 6.08 -5.00 12.73
C ASP A 53 7.13 -5.60 11.79
N ASN A 54 6.69 -6.13 10.64
CA ASN A 54 7.53 -6.83 9.69
C ASN A 54 7.18 -6.48 8.24
N TYR A 55 8.12 -6.76 7.34
CA TYR A 55 7.92 -6.65 5.90
C TYR A 55 8.63 -7.79 5.17
N THR A 56 8.31 -8.01 3.88
CA THR A 56 8.98 -8.97 3.02
C THR A 56 10.04 -8.25 2.18
N PRO A 57 11.34 -8.54 2.37
CA PRO A 57 12.41 -7.89 1.62
C PRO A 57 12.45 -8.35 0.16
N VAL A 58 12.98 -7.49 -0.70
CA VAL A 58 13.19 -7.77 -2.12
C VAL A 58 14.67 -7.68 -2.48
N ASP A 59 15.08 -8.46 -3.47
CA ASP A 59 16.40 -8.35 -4.08
C ASP A 59 16.48 -7.22 -5.13
N SER A 60 17.62 -7.06 -5.78
CA SER A 60 17.85 -6.02 -6.80
C SER A 60 17.00 -6.19 -8.08
N THR A 61 16.31 -7.31 -8.23
CA THR A 61 15.37 -7.60 -9.34
C THR A 61 13.91 -7.46 -8.93
N PHE A 62 13.62 -6.91 -7.76
CA PHE A 62 12.30 -6.77 -7.13
C PHE A 62 11.62 -8.09 -6.74
N MET A 63 12.36 -9.19 -6.74
CA MET A 63 11.84 -10.48 -6.27
C MET A 63 11.97 -10.58 -4.76
N THR A 64 10.91 -11.08 -4.11
CA THR A 64 10.93 -11.34 -2.68
C THR A 64 11.91 -12.45 -2.32
N THR A 65 12.73 -12.24 -1.28
CA THR A 65 13.72 -13.24 -0.83
C THR A 65 13.09 -14.47 -0.16
N GLY A 66 11.86 -14.33 0.35
CA GLY A 66 11.17 -15.37 1.12
C GLY A 66 11.23 -15.15 2.63
N ASP A 67 12.01 -14.17 3.06
CA ASP A 67 12.11 -13.79 4.47
C ASP A 67 10.97 -12.88 4.90
N ILE A 68 10.75 -12.82 6.21
CA ILE A 68 9.94 -11.80 6.90
C ILE A 68 10.85 -11.20 7.96
N ILE A 69 11.17 -9.91 7.82
CA ILE A 69 12.11 -9.23 8.70
C ILE A 69 11.48 -8.02 9.38
N SER A 70 12.00 -7.68 10.58
CA SER A 70 11.48 -6.58 11.39
C SER A 70 11.70 -5.22 10.73
N VAL A 71 10.71 -4.34 10.84
CA VAL A 71 10.84 -2.93 10.45
C VAL A 71 11.63 -2.11 11.47
N LYS A 72 11.73 -2.59 12.70
CA LYS A 72 12.26 -1.84 13.85
C LYS A 72 13.65 -1.28 13.59
N GLU A 73 13.84 0.00 13.91
CA GLU A 73 15.11 0.74 13.71
C GLU A 73 15.60 0.81 12.25
N THR A 74 14.67 0.66 11.29
CA THR A 74 14.96 0.75 9.85
C THR A 74 14.14 1.87 9.19
N PRO A 75 14.49 2.30 7.97
CA PRO A 75 13.66 3.18 7.16
C PRO A 75 12.24 2.64 6.91
N MET A 76 12.04 1.31 7.02
CA MET A 76 10.74 0.64 6.80
C MET A 76 9.78 0.77 7.99
N ASP A 77 10.21 1.34 9.13
CA ASP A 77 9.39 1.48 10.33
C ASP A 77 8.40 2.64 10.19
N PHE A 78 7.14 2.31 9.96
CA PHE A 78 5.97 3.20 9.97
C PHE A 78 4.99 2.86 11.10
N THR A 79 5.42 2.14 12.13
CA THR A 79 4.59 1.85 13.33
C THR A 79 4.29 3.12 14.12
N THR A 80 5.14 4.14 13.99
CA THR A 80 4.88 5.52 14.40
C THR A 80 4.70 6.37 13.14
N PRO A 81 3.63 7.19 13.04
CA PRO A 81 3.41 8.03 11.87
C PRO A 81 4.61 8.91 11.56
N LYS A 82 5.10 8.86 10.32
CA LYS A 82 6.20 9.72 9.84
C LYS A 82 6.00 10.12 8.39
N SER A 83 6.66 11.21 7.98
CA SER A 83 6.66 11.63 6.57
C SER A 83 7.33 10.58 5.69
N VAL A 84 6.72 10.29 4.54
CA VAL A 84 7.32 9.42 3.51
C VAL A 84 8.68 9.98 3.07
N ALA A 85 8.84 11.31 3.03
CA ALA A 85 10.09 11.98 2.65
C ALA A 85 11.25 11.69 3.59
N GLN A 86 10.97 11.30 4.86
CA GLN A 86 12.00 11.19 5.90
C GLN A 86 13.12 10.24 5.49
N ASP A 87 12.77 9.08 4.94
CA ASP A 87 13.75 8.02 4.67
C ASP A 87 13.75 7.53 3.20
N ILE A 88 12.87 8.06 2.35
CA ILE A 88 12.68 7.56 0.96
C ILE A 88 13.94 7.65 0.09
N ASN A 89 14.90 8.48 0.48
CA ASN A 89 16.17 8.67 -0.22
C ASN A 89 17.37 7.98 0.48
N ARG A 90 17.13 7.14 1.50
CA ARG A 90 18.15 6.41 2.24
C ARG A 90 18.72 5.25 1.41
N THR A 91 19.42 5.56 0.32
CA THR A 91 20.04 4.56 -0.59
C THR A 91 21.20 3.79 0.04
N ASP A 92 21.64 4.18 1.24
CA ASP A 92 22.50 3.42 2.13
C ASP A 92 21.80 2.19 2.74
N PHE A 93 20.46 2.19 2.78
CA PHE A 93 19.64 1.05 3.17
C PHE A 93 19.22 0.26 1.93
N GLU A 94 19.61 -1.01 1.87
CA GLU A 94 19.48 -1.85 0.68
C GLU A 94 18.08 -1.88 0.09
N GLN A 95 17.03 -1.97 0.92
CA GLN A 95 15.66 -2.06 0.45
C GLN A 95 15.19 -0.76 -0.22
N ILE A 96 15.53 0.40 0.34
CA ILE A 96 15.25 1.69 -0.31
C ILE A 96 16.00 1.82 -1.63
N LYS A 97 17.24 1.32 -1.70
CA LYS A 97 18.02 1.28 -2.94
C LYS A 97 17.36 0.37 -3.97
N ASN A 98 16.97 -0.86 -3.59
CA ASN A 98 16.34 -1.84 -4.48
C ASN A 98 15.00 -1.32 -5.03
N GLY A 99 14.14 -0.72 -4.19
CA GLY A 99 12.85 -0.17 -4.57
C GLY A 99 12.90 1.21 -5.24
N ASN A 100 14.08 1.84 -5.32
CA ASN A 100 14.23 3.26 -5.70
C ASN A 100 13.31 4.17 -4.87
N GLY A 101 13.10 3.83 -3.60
CA GLY A 101 12.13 4.34 -2.66
C GLY A 101 11.34 3.21 -2.01
N TYR A 102 10.09 3.46 -1.64
CA TYR A 102 9.22 2.40 -1.12
C TYR A 102 8.49 1.71 -2.28
N ASP A 103 8.66 0.39 -2.35
CA ASP A 103 7.91 -0.52 -3.22
C ASP A 103 7.99 -1.93 -2.61
N HIS A 104 7.38 -2.09 -1.43
CA HIS A 104 7.52 -3.27 -0.60
C HIS A 104 6.19 -3.68 0.00
N ASN A 105 6.10 -4.94 0.42
CA ASN A 105 4.96 -5.47 1.14
C ASN A 105 5.23 -5.50 2.65
N TRP A 106 4.34 -4.90 3.44
CA TRP A 106 4.31 -5.00 4.90
C TRP A 106 3.39 -6.13 5.35
N VAL A 107 3.83 -6.86 6.37
CA VAL A 107 3.09 -7.95 7.02
C VAL A 107 2.19 -7.36 8.09
N LEU A 108 0.87 -7.32 7.83
CA LEU A 108 -0.08 -6.64 8.68
C LEU A 108 -0.30 -7.36 10.02
N ASN A 109 -0.28 -6.61 11.11
CA ASN A 109 -0.60 -7.10 12.46
C ASN A 109 -2.11 -7.33 12.66
N THR A 110 -2.95 -6.79 11.78
CA THR A 110 -4.43 -6.87 11.87
C THR A 110 -4.96 -8.29 11.67
N LYS A 111 -4.18 -9.19 11.05
CA LYS A 111 -4.55 -10.60 10.81
C LYS A 111 -5.94 -10.77 10.17
N GLY A 112 -6.30 -9.85 9.27
CA GLY A 112 -7.59 -9.88 8.57
C GLY A 112 -8.77 -9.29 9.33
N ASP A 113 -8.54 -8.65 10.47
CA ASP A 113 -9.58 -7.97 11.24
C ASP A 113 -9.92 -6.61 10.63
N LEU A 114 -11.07 -6.54 9.95
CA LEU A 114 -11.61 -5.33 9.32
C LEU A 114 -12.00 -4.20 10.30
N SER A 115 -11.98 -4.44 11.59
CA SER A 115 -12.22 -3.40 12.60
C SER A 115 -10.96 -2.60 12.96
N GLN A 116 -9.78 -3.09 12.56
CA GLN A 116 -8.49 -2.49 12.84
C GLN A 116 -7.95 -1.74 11.63
N VAL A 117 -7.38 -0.55 11.87
CA VAL A 117 -6.67 0.21 10.83
C VAL A 117 -5.41 -0.54 10.43
N ALA A 118 -5.30 -0.87 9.15
CA ALA A 118 -4.12 -1.48 8.55
C ALA A 118 -3.06 -0.45 8.17
N ALA A 119 -3.48 0.68 7.60
CA ALA A 119 -2.61 1.81 7.28
C ALA A 119 -3.38 3.13 7.32
N LYS A 120 -2.66 4.24 7.52
CA LYS A 120 -3.21 5.61 7.50
C LYS A 120 -2.27 6.52 6.71
N LEU A 121 -2.82 7.29 5.80
CA LEU A 121 -2.10 8.30 5.01
C LEU A 121 -2.77 9.65 5.21
N THR A 122 -2.00 10.67 5.61
CA THR A 122 -2.53 12.02 5.86
C THR A 122 -1.73 13.04 5.07
N SER A 123 -2.39 13.94 4.38
CA SER A 123 -1.74 15.11 3.77
C SER A 123 -1.70 16.27 4.77
N PRO A 124 -0.51 16.77 5.13
CA PRO A 124 -0.40 17.94 6.01
C PRO A 124 -0.90 19.24 5.36
N ILE A 125 -1.01 19.26 4.02
CA ILE A 125 -1.47 20.44 3.27
C ILE A 125 -2.99 20.57 3.32
N SER A 126 -3.71 19.48 3.05
CA SER A 126 -5.19 19.50 2.94
C SER A 126 -5.90 19.08 4.21
N GLY A 127 -5.20 18.42 5.15
CA GLY A 127 -5.79 17.75 6.31
C GLY A 127 -6.58 16.48 5.95
N ILE A 128 -6.61 16.08 4.67
CA ILE A 128 -7.30 14.86 4.26
C ILE A 128 -6.52 13.66 4.76
N THR A 129 -7.25 12.75 5.39
CA THR A 129 -6.75 11.48 5.91
C THR A 129 -7.47 10.34 5.22
N LEU A 130 -6.69 9.32 4.82
CA LEU A 130 -7.14 8.03 4.31
C LEU A 130 -6.76 6.95 5.30
N GLU A 131 -7.75 6.25 5.84
CA GLU A 131 -7.56 5.02 6.60
C GLU A 131 -7.89 3.80 5.73
N VAL A 132 -7.06 2.76 5.82
CA VAL A 132 -7.22 1.50 5.09
C VAL A 132 -7.54 0.38 6.07
N TYR A 133 -8.59 -0.39 5.76
CA TYR A 133 -8.97 -1.60 6.49
C TYR A 133 -9.03 -2.75 5.49
N THR A 134 -8.63 -3.95 5.90
CA THR A 134 -8.60 -5.10 4.99
C THR A 134 -8.62 -6.42 5.73
N ASN A 135 -9.13 -7.47 5.06
CA ASN A 135 -8.98 -8.84 5.49
C ASN A 135 -7.74 -9.53 4.87
N GLU A 136 -6.93 -8.79 4.09
CA GLU A 136 -5.70 -9.29 3.52
C GLU A 136 -4.56 -9.32 4.55
N PRO A 137 -3.59 -10.26 4.42
CA PRO A 137 -2.48 -10.41 5.37
C PRO A 137 -1.37 -9.37 5.17
N GLY A 138 -1.34 -8.66 4.05
CA GLY A 138 -0.29 -7.71 3.69
C GLY A 138 -0.80 -6.48 3.00
N ILE A 139 0.09 -5.50 2.90
CA ILE A 139 -0.12 -4.26 2.14
C ILE A 139 1.17 -3.88 1.42
N GLN A 140 1.10 -3.79 0.09
CA GLN A 140 2.15 -3.16 -0.71
C GLN A 140 2.01 -1.65 -0.63
N VAL A 141 3.11 -0.98 -0.32
CA VAL A 141 3.20 0.49 -0.39
C VAL A 141 4.18 0.86 -1.48
N TYR A 142 3.66 1.54 -2.51
CA TYR A 142 4.42 2.03 -3.64
C TYR A 142 4.34 3.55 -3.71
N THR A 143 5.47 4.20 -3.82
CA THR A 143 5.56 5.67 -3.75
C THR A 143 5.71 6.34 -5.12
N GLY A 144 5.27 5.69 -6.20
CA GLY A 144 5.31 6.28 -7.53
C GLY A 144 6.74 6.51 -8.07
N ASN A 145 7.68 5.65 -7.68
CA ASN A 145 9.12 5.81 -7.93
C ASN A 145 9.48 5.84 -9.42
N PHE A 146 8.67 5.19 -10.26
CA PHE A 146 8.88 5.04 -11.71
C PHE A 146 7.98 5.93 -12.56
N LEU A 147 7.20 6.83 -11.94
CA LEU A 147 6.52 7.89 -12.68
C LEU A 147 7.58 8.88 -13.16
N ASP A 148 7.64 9.12 -14.47
CA ASP A 148 8.74 9.84 -15.13
C ASP A 148 8.30 11.15 -15.83
N GLY A 149 7.03 11.53 -15.67
CA GLY A 149 6.49 12.72 -16.31
C GLY A 149 6.08 12.52 -17.77
N THR A 150 6.14 11.33 -18.33
CA THR A 150 5.69 11.04 -19.70
C THR A 150 4.18 10.84 -19.79
N VAL A 151 3.55 10.40 -18.69
CA VAL A 151 2.12 10.13 -18.64
C VAL A 151 1.34 11.41 -18.31
N LYS A 152 0.44 11.79 -19.22
CA LYS A 152 -0.56 12.83 -19.00
C LYS A 152 -1.89 12.20 -18.59
N GLY A 153 -2.35 12.54 -17.38
CA GLY A 153 -3.61 12.08 -16.85
C GLY A 153 -4.78 13.03 -17.14
N LYS A 154 -5.79 12.96 -16.31
CA LYS A 154 -6.98 13.81 -16.40
C LYS A 154 -6.59 15.29 -16.35
N LYS A 155 -7.30 16.13 -17.11
CA LYS A 155 -7.05 17.58 -17.25
C LYS A 155 -5.65 17.94 -17.78
N GLY A 156 -4.95 17.00 -18.42
CA GLY A 156 -3.60 17.24 -18.95
C GLY A 156 -2.50 17.33 -17.91
N ILE A 157 -2.77 16.93 -16.67
CA ILE A 157 -1.79 16.93 -15.60
C ILE A 157 -0.74 15.84 -15.85
N THR A 158 0.52 16.20 -15.76
CA THR A 158 1.66 15.29 -15.87
C THR A 158 1.96 14.69 -14.49
N TYR A 159 2.14 13.37 -14.44
CA TYR A 159 2.51 12.66 -13.22
C TYR A 159 4.02 12.46 -13.17
N ASN A 160 4.67 13.22 -12.29
CA ASN A 160 6.10 13.15 -12.06
C ASN A 160 6.45 12.09 -11.00
N GLN A 161 7.72 11.78 -10.87
CA GLN A 161 8.21 10.86 -9.84
C GLN A 161 7.65 11.23 -8.47
N ARG A 162 7.14 10.21 -7.76
CA ARG A 162 6.60 10.33 -6.40
C ARG A 162 5.36 11.23 -6.28
N ALA A 163 4.62 11.42 -7.38
CA ALA A 163 3.39 12.20 -7.37
C ALA A 163 2.23 11.54 -6.59
N SER A 164 2.42 10.32 -6.10
CA SER A 164 1.37 9.55 -5.41
C SER A 164 1.94 8.47 -4.51
N VAL A 165 1.08 7.96 -3.63
CA VAL A 165 1.30 6.76 -2.82
C VAL A 165 0.20 5.75 -3.15
N CYS A 166 0.57 4.49 -3.42
CA CYS A 166 -0.35 3.38 -3.56
C CYS A 166 -0.36 2.56 -2.27
N LEU A 167 -1.54 2.10 -1.85
CA LEU A 167 -1.80 1.29 -0.67
C LEU A 167 -2.59 0.07 -1.12
N GLU A 168 -1.90 -1.04 -1.38
CA GLU A 168 -2.41 -2.19 -2.11
C GLU A 168 -2.52 -3.38 -1.17
N THR A 169 -3.72 -3.61 -0.63
CA THR A 169 -3.96 -4.74 0.26
C THR A 169 -4.01 -6.04 -0.52
N GLN A 170 -3.25 -7.04 -0.07
CA GLN A 170 -3.02 -8.28 -0.83
C GLN A 170 -2.37 -9.37 0.02
N HIS A 171 -2.31 -10.59 -0.51
CA HIS A 171 -1.33 -11.59 -0.09
C HIS A 171 0.07 -11.17 -0.55
N TYR A 172 1.10 -11.72 0.12
CA TYR A 172 2.48 -11.31 -0.16
C TYR A 172 2.88 -11.67 -1.60
N PRO A 173 3.62 -10.79 -2.32
CA PRO A 173 4.11 -11.08 -3.66
C PRO A 173 4.95 -12.36 -3.67
N ASP A 174 4.79 -13.20 -4.71
CA ASP A 174 5.46 -14.50 -4.88
C ASP A 174 5.02 -15.61 -3.89
N SER A 175 3.87 -15.45 -3.20
CA SER A 175 3.32 -16.48 -2.31
C SER A 175 3.21 -17.88 -2.93
N PRO A 176 2.92 -18.08 -4.24
CA PRO A 176 2.89 -19.43 -4.83
C PRO A 176 4.20 -20.20 -4.68
N ASN A 177 5.33 -19.51 -4.61
CA ASN A 177 6.67 -20.09 -4.49
C ASN A 177 7.21 -20.10 -3.06
N LYS A 178 6.43 -19.66 -2.07
CA LYS A 178 6.80 -19.52 -0.67
C LYS A 178 5.81 -20.27 0.22
N ALA A 179 5.99 -21.58 0.34
CA ALA A 179 5.04 -22.47 1.07
C ALA A 179 4.82 -22.08 2.54
N GLN A 180 5.74 -21.30 3.14
CA GLN A 180 5.65 -20.80 4.51
C GLN A 180 4.75 -19.56 4.65
N TRP A 181 4.35 -18.93 3.54
CA TRP A 181 3.49 -17.74 3.52
C TRP A 181 2.01 -18.09 3.37
N PRO A 182 1.08 -17.17 3.63
CA PRO A 182 -0.33 -17.38 3.38
C PRO A 182 -0.58 -17.82 1.92
N SER A 183 -1.36 -18.91 1.77
CA SER A 183 -1.59 -19.50 0.45
C SER A 183 -2.50 -18.64 -0.41
N VAL A 184 -2.15 -18.52 -1.68
CA VAL A 184 -2.96 -17.89 -2.74
C VAL A 184 -3.60 -18.92 -3.67
N VAL A 185 -3.54 -20.19 -3.29
CA VAL A 185 -4.16 -21.29 -4.07
C VAL A 185 -5.67 -21.29 -3.84
N LEU A 186 -6.41 -21.35 -4.94
CA LEU A 186 -7.86 -21.53 -4.95
C LEU A 186 -8.19 -22.89 -5.59
N GLU A 187 -8.89 -23.73 -4.86
CA GLU A 187 -9.33 -25.04 -5.32
C GLU A 187 -10.79 -24.98 -5.80
N PRO A 188 -11.23 -25.90 -6.71
CA PRO A 188 -12.62 -26.03 -7.08
C PRO A 188 -13.52 -26.23 -5.86
N GLY A 189 -14.62 -25.49 -5.80
CA GLY A 189 -15.56 -25.52 -4.67
C GLY A 189 -15.23 -24.52 -3.55
N GLN A 190 -14.06 -23.88 -3.57
CA GLN A 190 -13.74 -22.76 -2.68
C GLN A 190 -14.19 -21.44 -3.29
N ILE A 191 -14.38 -20.44 -2.42
CA ILE A 191 -14.66 -19.05 -2.81
C ILE A 191 -13.53 -18.17 -2.30
N TYR A 192 -12.85 -17.46 -3.22
CA TYR A 192 -11.96 -16.38 -2.85
C TYR A 192 -12.79 -15.16 -2.45
N ASN A 193 -12.47 -14.56 -1.32
CA ASN A 193 -13.05 -13.31 -0.87
C ASN A 193 -11.96 -12.38 -0.32
N SER A 194 -11.88 -11.19 -0.88
CA SER A 194 -11.00 -10.13 -0.41
C SER A 194 -11.78 -8.84 -0.24
N GLU A 195 -11.49 -8.09 0.82
CA GLU A 195 -12.13 -6.80 1.10
C GLU A 195 -11.10 -5.77 1.50
N CYS A 196 -11.19 -4.60 0.88
CA CYS A 196 -10.42 -3.40 1.23
C CYS A 196 -11.37 -2.21 1.37
N VAL A 197 -11.29 -1.52 2.50
CA VAL A 197 -12.08 -0.32 2.78
C VAL A 197 -11.17 0.88 2.85
N PHE A 198 -11.43 1.88 2.02
CA PHE A 198 -10.82 3.20 2.05
C PHE A 198 -11.77 4.19 2.73
N LYS A 199 -11.40 4.68 3.91
CA LYS A 199 -12.19 5.64 4.67
C LYS A 199 -11.49 6.99 4.67
N PHE A 200 -12.15 7.99 4.13
CA PHE A 200 -11.63 9.35 4.04
C PHE A 200 -12.28 10.25 5.10
N SER A 201 -11.45 11.07 5.73
CA SER A 201 -11.86 12.11 6.67
C SER A 201 -11.00 13.36 6.48
N VAL A 202 -11.39 14.46 7.13
CA VAL A 202 -10.57 15.67 7.22
C VAL A 202 -10.32 15.95 8.68
N GLU A 203 -9.04 15.98 9.07
CA GLU A 203 -8.62 16.46 10.38
C GLU A 203 -8.63 18.00 10.35
N LYS A 204 -9.35 18.61 11.29
CA LYS A 204 -9.44 20.08 11.44
C LYS A 204 -8.27 20.60 12.27
#